data_1504f371aacde4db2e203c5236b1fbc6
#
_entry.id   1504f371aacde4db2e203c5236b1fbc6
#
_cell.length_a   1.000
_cell.length_b   1.000
_cell.length_c   1.000
_cell.angle_alpha   90.00
_cell.angle_beta   90.00
_cell.angle_gamma   90.00
#
_symmetry.space_group_name_H-M   'P 1'
#
loop_
_entity.id
_entity.type
_entity.pdbx_description
1 polymer ?
#
loop_
_entity_poly.entity_id
_entity_poly.type
_entity_poly.pdbx_seq_one_letter_code
_entity_poly.pdbx_strand_id
1 'polypeptide(L)'
;MNDFIGKNYTVPQLDLSVKPENTAEKYAYLYEQTVVDDSESYLGHPDSVLLKNGDILTVYPHGHGKGAVLNKISADGGRSYTKNIASPPESWKKSLETPTVYRLEFSDGTPDKLILISANSKWPGMDTPGGFNCSVSCDE
;
A
#
# COMPACT_ATOMS: atom_id res chain seq x y z
N MET A 1 -9.06 0.93 24.11
CA MET A 1 -7.63 0.85 23.78
C MET A 1 -7.04 -0.41 24.41
N ASN A 2 -6.38 -1.26 23.65
CA ASN A 2 -5.62 -2.45 24.03
C ASN A 2 -6.36 -3.75 24.31
N ASP A 3 -7.35 -4.08 23.52
CA ASP A 3 -7.92 -5.44 23.54
C ASP A 3 -7.01 -6.52 22.92
N PHE A 4 -5.87 -6.14 22.37
CA PHE A 4 -4.92 -7.08 21.76
C PHE A 4 -3.76 -7.51 22.69
N ILE A 5 -3.51 -6.77 23.77
CA ILE A 5 -2.45 -7.15 24.73
C ILE A 5 -3.00 -8.21 25.67
N GLY A 6 -2.46 -9.41 25.61
CA GLY A 6 -2.78 -10.51 26.54
C GLY A 6 -3.88 -11.46 26.09
N LYS A 7 -4.47 -11.30 24.91
CA LYS A 7 -5.28 -12.36 24.31
C LYS A 7 -4.35 -13.36 23.62
N ASN A 8 -4.54 -14.64 23.89
CA ASN A 8 -3.93 -15.73 23.14
C ASN A 8 -4.50 -15.70 21.71
N TYR A 9 -3.90 -14.87 20.85
CA TYR A 9 -4.26 -14.80 19.45
C TYR A 9 -3.51 -15.92 18.72
N THR A 10 -4.22 -16.97 18.37
CA THR A 10 -3.67 -17.99 17.51
C THR A 10 -3.79 -17.51 16.07
N VAL A 11 -2.69 -17.07 15.51
CA VAL A 11 -2.62 -16.81 14.05
C VAL A 11 -2.74 -18.16 13.36
N PRO A 12 -3.75 -18.38 12.51
CA PRO A 12 -3.82 -19.60 11.72
C PRO A 12 -2.53 -19.72 10.90
N GLN A 13 -1.80 -20.81 11.07
CA GLN A 13 -0.69 -21.07 10.16
C GLN A 13 -1.28 -21.50 8.83
N LEU A 14 -1.05 -20.69 7.81
CA LEU A 14 -1.45 -20.96 6.45
C LEU A 14 -0.24 -21.49 5.68
N ASP A 15 -0.31 -22.72 5.23
CA ASP A 15 0.68 -23.27 4.31
C ASP A 15 0.32 -22.86 2.88
N LEU A 16 0.99 -21.87 2.36
CA LEU A 16 0.77 -21.36 1.01
C LEU A 16 1.23 -22.33 -0.09
N SER A 17 1.89 -23.43 0.26
CA SER A 17 2.22 -24.51 -0.68
C SER A 17 1.05 -25.47 -0.89
N VAL A 18 0.04 -25.43 -0.02
CA VAL A 18 -1.14 -26.28 -0.13
C VAL A 18 -2.00 -25.82 -1.30
N LYS A 19 -2.43 -26.75 -2.14
CA LYS A 19 -3.31 -26.46 -3.24
C LYS A 19 -4.68 -25.96 -2.76
N PRO A 20 -5.34 -25.04 -3.48
CA PRO A 20 -6.62 -24.46 -3.06
C PRO A 20 -7.71 -25.49 -2.75
N GLU A 21 -7.75 -26.61 -3.45
CA GLU A 21 -8.74 -27.67 -3.21
C GLU A 21 -8.61 -28.35 -1.85
N ASN A 22 -7.45 -28.23 -1.20
CA ASN A 22 -7.19 -28.76 0.13
C ASN A 22 -7.37 -27.72 1.24
N THR A 23 -7.71 -26.50 0.85
CA THR A 23 -7.86 -25.39 1.78
C THR A 23 -9.32 -25.23 2.18
N ALA A 24 -9.58 -24.99 3.47
CA ALA A 24 -10.95 -24.70 3.90
C ALA A 24 -11.51 -23.50 3.12
N GLU A 25 -12.77 -23.59 2.70
CA GLU A 25 -13.45 -22.59 1.85
C GLU A 25 -13.26 -21.16 2.36
N LYS A 26 -13.30 -20.96 3.68
CA LYS A 26 -13.08 -19.65 4.30
C LYS A 26 -11.71 -19.01 4.03
N TYR A 27 -10.73 -19.79 3.54
CA TYR A 27 -9.40 -19.31 3.18
C TYR A 27 -9.12 -19.33 1.68
N ALA A 28 -10.08 -19.77 0.87
CA ALA A 28 -9.89 -19.88 -0.59
C ALA A 28 -9.46 -18.55 -1.22
N TYR A 29 -9.96 -17.42 -0.73
CA TYR A 29 -9.62 -16.08 -1.21
C TYR A 29 -8.13 -15.74 -1.14
N LEU A 30 -7.35 -16.39 -0.26
CA LEU A 30 -5.91 -16.15 -0.14
C LEU A 30 -5.11 -16.73 -1.31
N TYR A 31 -5.73 -17.58 -2.11
CA TYR A 31 -5.13 -18.16 -3.32
C TYR A 31 -5.62 -17.47 -4.60
N GLU A 32 -6.54 -16.51 -4.47
CA GLU A 32 -6.93 -15.65 -5.58
C GLU A 32 -5.82 -14.61 -5.81
N GLN A 33 -5.38 -14.48 -7.05
CA GLN A 33 -4.37 -13.50 -7.42
C GLN A 33 -4.99 -12.46 -8.34
N THR A 34 -4.74 -11.19 -8.02
CA THR A 34 -5.16 -10.07 -8.84
C THR A 34 -3.93 -9.29 -9.27
N VAL A 35 -3.85 -8.99 -10.56
CA VAL A 35 -2.83 -8.10 -11.09
C VAL A 35 -3.25 -6.67 -10.79
N VAL A 36 -2.44 -5.96 -9.99
CA VAL A 36 -2.68 -4.55 -9.64
C VAL A 36 -2.26 -3.62 -10.78
N ASP A 37 -1.11 -3.89 -11.37
CA ASP A 37 -0.54 -3.15 -12.50
C ASP A 37 0.30 -4.12 -13.34
N ASP A 38 0.02 -4.18 -14.63
CA ASP A 38 0.65 -5.07 -15.60
C ASP A 38 1.68 -4.36 -16.49
N SER A 39 2.13 -3.17 -16.08
CA SER A 39 3.17 -2.46 -16.81
C SER A 39 4.47 -3.30 -16.84
N GLU A 40 5.22 -3.21 -17.94
CA GLU A 40 6.48 -3.96 -18.12
C GLU A 40 7.63 -3.48 -17.20
N SER A 41 7.36 -2.52 -16.32
CA SER A 41 8.33 -1.96 -15.40
C SER A 41 8.45 -2.79 -14.12
N TYR A 42 9.60 -2.75 -13.48
CA TYR A 42 9.73 -3.25 -12.12
C TYR A 42 8.86 -2.41 -11.18
N LEU A 43 7.92 -3.04 -10.51
CA LEU A 43 6.98 -2.45 -9.55
C LEU A 43 7.14 -3.18 -8.22
N GLY A 44 8.13 -2.79 -7.43
CA GLY A 44 8.40 -3.40 -6.13
C GLY A 44 7.78 -2.63 -4.96
N HIS A 45 7.92 -3.18 -3.76
CA HIS A 45 7.58 -2.51 -2.50
C HIS A 45 6.18 -1.88 -2.45
N PRO A 46 5.10 -2.61 -2.81
CA PRO A 46 3.76 -2.08 -2.72
C PRO A 46 3.31 -1.99 -1.26
N ASP A 47 2.45 -1.03 -0.98
CA ASP A 47 1.71 -0.93 0.25
C ASP A 47 0.25 -0.53 -0.02
N SER A 48 -0.66 -0.85 0.89
CA SER A 48 -2.08 -0.63 0.66
C SER A 48 -2.81 -0.16 1.91
N VAL A 49 -3.83 0.67 1.72
CA VAL A 49 -4.71 1.13 2.78
C VAL A 49 -6.17 1.04 2.35
N LEU A 50 -7.04 0.65 3.27
CA LEU A 50 -8.48 0.70 3.07
C LEU A 50 -8.98 2.12 3.29
N LEU A 51 -9.62 2.71 2.29
CA LEU A 51 -10.25 4.02 2.38
C LEU A 51 -11.61 3.95 3.09
N LYS A 52 -12.12 5.09 3.59
CA LYS A 52 -13.41 5.14 4.29
C LYS A 52 -14.62 4.74 3.44
N ASN A 53 -14.52 4.94 2.14
CA ASN A 53 -15.57 4.53 1.19
C ASN A 53 -15.54 3.02 0.87
N GLY A 54 -14.57 2.27 1.42
CA GLY A 54 -14.38 0.83 1.17
C GLY A 54 -13.47 0.50 -0.01
N ASP A 55 -12.96 1.51 -0.74
CA ASP A 55 -11.97 1.30 -1.79
C ASP A 55 -10.59 0.96 -1.18
N ILE A 56 -9.77 0.23 -1.92
CA ILE A 56 -8.39 -0.08 -1.52
C ILE A 56 -7.45 0.77 -2.37
N LEU A 57 -6.70 1.66 -1.73
CA LEU A 57 -5.61 2.38 -2.36
C LEU A 57 -4.32 1.58 -2.22
N THR A 58 -3.68 1.25 -3.34
CA THR A 58 -2.36 0.62 -3.39
C THR A 58 -1.37 1.57 -4.00
N VAL A 59 -0.22 1.74 -3.35
CA VAL A 59 0.89 2.61 -3.77
C VAL A 59 2.15 1.78 -3.97
N TYR A 60 2.98 2.15 -4.93
CA TYR A 60 4.22 1.45 -5.28
C TYR A 60 5.16 2.37 -6.07
N PRO A 61 6.48 2.15 -6.07
CA PRO A 61 7.39 2.96 -6.87
C PRO A 61 7.42 2.47 -8.33
N HIS A 62 7.62 3.38 -9.26
CA HIS A 62 7.94 3.08 -10.65
C HIS A 62 9.44 2.79 -10.79
N GLY A 63 9.80 1.53 -10.80
CA GLY A 63 11.19 1.09 -10.75
C GLY A 63 11.79 1.17 -9.35
N HIS A 64 12.99 0.65 -9.17
CA HIS A 64 13.69 0.67 -7.89
C HIS A 64 14.61 1.88 -7.82
N GLY A 65 14.27 2.87 -7.01
CA GLY A 65 15.02 4.10 -6.84
C GLY A 65 15.06 5.02 -8.08
N LYS A 66 14.14 4.88 -9.02
CA LYS A 66 14.22 5.57 -10.32
C LYS A 66 13.01 6.38 -10.70
N GLY A 67 11.85 6.05 -10.18
CA GLY A 67 10.61 6.63 -10.65
C GLY A 67 9.75 7.22 -9.53
N ALA A 68 8.64 7.80 -9.92
CA ALA A 68 7.64 8.38 -9.02
C ALA A 68 6.87 7.30 -8.25
N VAL A 69 6.16 7.70 -7.21
CA VAL A 69 5.12 6.86 -6.60
C VAL A 69 3.94 6.79 -7.57
N LEU A 70 3.59 5.58 -7.93
CA LEU A 70 2.39 5.23 -8.65
C LEU A 70 1.30 4.75 -7.68
N ASN A 71 0.07 4.71 -8.18
CA ASN A 71 -1.05 4.20 -7.38
C ASN A 71 -2.10 3.54 -8.25
N LYS A 72 -2.84 2.64 -7.65
CA LYS A 72 -4.06 2.05 -8.19
C LYS A 72 -5.11 1.94 -7.10
N ILE A 73 -6.37 1.98 -7.50
CA ILE A 73 -7.51 1.88 -6.60
C ILE A 73 -8.41 0.74 -7.05
N SER A 74 -8.74 -0.11 -6.10
CA SER A 74 -9.76 -1.13 -6.23
C SER A 74 -11.04 -0.69 -5.53
N ALA A 75 -12.18 -0.77 -6.23
CA ALA A 75 -13.50 -0.48 -5.67
C ALA A 75 -14.35 -1.76 -5.46
N ASP A 76 -13.74 -2.93 -5.56
CA ASP A 76 -14.41 -4.23 -5.53
C ASP A 76 -13.76 -5.24 -4.55
N GLY A 77 -13.07 -4.72 -3.53
CA GLY A 77 -12.43 -5.53 -2.52
C GLY A 77 -11.16 -6.24 -3.00
N GLY A 78 -10.43 -5.63 -3.93
CA GLY A 78 -9.16 -6.13 -4.43
C GLY A 78 -9.26 -7.08 -5.64
N ARG A 79 -10.46 -7.24 -6.22
CA ARG A 79 -10.66 -8.12 -7.38
C ARG A 79 -10.21 -7.49 -8.69
N SER A 80 -10.25 -6.15 -8.78
CA SER A 80 -9.70 -5.40 -9.89
C SER A 80 -9.17 -4.04 -9.45
N TYR A 81 -8.23 -3.48 -10.23
CA TYR A 81 -7.60 -2.19 -9.97
C TYR A 81 -7.70 -1.32 -11.23
N THR A 82 -8.82 -0.64 -11.38
CA THR A 82 -9.17 0.09 -12.61
C THR A 82 -9.09 1.60 -12.48
N LYS A 83 -8.93 2.10 -11.26
CA LYS A 83 -8.87 3.54 -10.97
C LYS A 83 -7.50 3.94 -10.43
N ASN A 84 -7.22 5.23 -10.41
CA ASN A 84 -6.06 5.84 -9.77
C ASN A 84 -6.42 7.25 -9.30
N ILE A 85 -5.61 7.81 -8.41
CA ILE A 85 -5.70 9.24 -8.05
C ILE A 85 -5.33 10.05 -9.29
N ALA A 86 -6.27 10.85 -9.78
CA ALA A 86 -6.10 11.59 -11.03
C ALA A 86 -5.01 12.68 -10.95
N SER A 87 -4.85 13.28 -9.77
CA SER A 87 -3.88 14.35 -9.52
C SER A 87 -3.09 14.07 -8.25
N PRO A 88 -2.15 13.12 -8.28
CA PRO A 88 -1.33 12.83 -7.11
C PRO A 88 -0.46 14.04 -6.74
N PRO A 89 -0.05 14.17 -5.47
CA PRO A 89 0.82 15.25 -5.04
C PRO A 89 2.11 15.34 -5.87
N GLU A 90 2.55 16.57 -6.17
CA GLU A 90 3.79 16.77 -6.94
C GLU A 90 5.03 16.15 -6.26
N SER A 91 5.02 16.06 -4.93
CA SER A 91 6.06 15.39 -4.16
C SER A 91 6.25 13.92 -4.54
N TRP A 92 5.19 13.25 -5.01
CA TRP A 92 5.26 11.85 -5.43
C TRP A 92 6.15 11.63 -6.65
N LYS A 93 6.28 12.62 -7.52
CA LYS A 93 7.20 12.57 -8.67
C LYS A 93 8.67 12.52 -8.27
N LYS A 94 8.97 12.99 -7.06
CA LYS A 94 10.33 13.03 -6.50
C LYS A 94 10.59 11.93 -5.47
N SER A 95 9.60 11.11 -5.21
CA SER A 95 9.66 10.00 -4.24
C SER A 95 9.98 8.73 -4.99
N LEU A 96 11.14 8.14 -4.73
CA LEU A 96 11.73 7.14 -5.61
C LEU A 96 11.67 5.72 -5.04
N GLU A 97 11.34 5.56 -3.75
CA GLU A 97 11.46 4.27 -3.06
C GLU A 97 10.38 4.05 -2.00
N THR A 98 10.01 2.79 -1.88
CA THR A 98 9.28 2.23 -0.73
C THR A 98 8.16 3.12 -0.19
N PRO A 99 7.18 3.54 -1.01
CA PRO A 99 6.05 4.29 -0.49
C PRO A 99 5.29 3.42 0.51
N THR A 100 5.03 3.98 1.69
CA THR A 100 4.25 3.32 2.73
C THR A 100 3.12 4.25 3.15
N VAL A 101 1.90 3.74 3.19
CA VAL A 101 0.70 4.53 3.47
C VAL A 101 0.05 4.07 4.77
N TYR A 102 -0.27 5.01 5.65
CA TYR A 102 -0.92 4.75 6.92
C TYR A 102 -2.14 5.63 7.12
N ARG A 103 -3.13 5.10 7.83
CA ARG A 103 -4.19 5.88 8.42
C ARG A 103 -3.76 6.31 9.81
N LEU A 104 -3.84 7.60 10.09
CA LEU A 104 -3.69 8.19 11.42
C LEU A 104 -5.09 8.43 11.99
N GLU A 105 -5.40 7.70 13.04
CA GLU A 105 -6.65 7.84 13.79
C GLU A 105 -6.38 8.63 15.07
N PHE A 106 -7.24 9.61 15.35
CA PHE A 106 -7.07 10.50 16.50
C PHE A 106 -8.21 10.28 17.51
N SER A 107 -7.84 10.12 18.78
CA SER A 107 -8.81 9.89 19.87
C SER A 107 -9.49 11.15 20.39
N ASP A 108 -9.06 12.33 19.94
CA ASP A 108 -9.54 13.64 20.39
C ASP A 108 -10.64 14.23 19.48
N GLY A 109 -11.12 13.46 18.48
CA GLY A 109 -12.10 13.89 17.53
C GLY A 109 -11.53 14.62 16.29
N THR A 110 -10.20 14.76 16.20
CA THR A 110 -9.55 15.21 14.98
C THR A 110 -9.87 14.24 13.84
N PRO A 111 -10.25 14.72 12.64
CA PRO A 111 -10.45 13.85 11.50
C PRO A 111 -9.23 13.02 11.17
N ASP A 112 -9.45 11.75 10.82
CA ASP A 112 -8.39 10.86 10.37
C ASP A 112 -7.65 11.45 9.17
N LYS A 113 -6.38 11.08 9.05
CA LYS A 113 -5.52 11.49 7.93
C LYS A 113 -4.86 10.28 7.33
N LEU A 114 -4.64 10.32 6.02
CA LEU A 114 -3.69 9.41 5.39
C LEU A 114 -2.33 10.08 5.35
N ILE A 115 -1.31 9.34 5.72
CA ILE A 115 0.08 9.75 5.59
C ILE A 115 0.80 8.76 4.68
N LEU A 116 1.48 9.27 3.66
CA LEU A 116 2.38 8.50 2.82
C LEU A 116 3.81 8.96 3.07
N ILE A 117 4.66 8.01 3.42
CA ILE A 117 6.09 8.22 3.60
C ILE A 117 6.81 7.45 2.51
N SER A 118 7.77 8.10 1.83
CA SER A 118 8.62 7.43 0.84
C SER A 118 10.03 7.99 0.85
N ALA A 119 11.00 7.18 0.43
CA ALA A 119 12.39 7.54 0.45
C ALA A 119 12.85 8.18 -0.87
N ASN A 120 13.76 9.14 -0.74
CA ASN A 120 14.63 9.60 -1.80
C ASN A 120 15.99 8.94 -1.62
N SER A 121 16.21 7.83 -2.28
CA SER A 121 17.49 7.13 -2.19
C SER A 121 18.57 7.90 -2.91
N LYS A 122 19.69 8.13 -2.23
CA LYS A 122 20.90 8.65 -2.85
C LYS A 122 21.78 7.49 -3.27
N TRP A 123 21.60 7.03 -4.49
CA TRP A 123 22.49 6.02 -5.07
C TRP A 123 23.77 6.66 -5.64
N PRO A 124 24.87 5.96 -5.69
CA PRO A 124 26.08 6.45 -6.36
C PRO A 124 25.75 6.87 -7.81
N GLY A 125 26.12 8.12 -8.16
CA GLY A 125 25.86 8.69 -9.49
C GLY A 125 24.51 9.39 -9.66
N MET A 126 23.67 9.44 -8.63
CA MET A 126 22.43 10.26 -8.63
C MET A 126 22.66 11.57 -7.89
N ASP A 127 22.27 12.67 -8.52
CA ASP A 127 22.34 14.02 -7.94
C ASP A 127 21.02 14.39 -7.22
N THR A 128 20.51 13.45 -6.44
CA THR A 128 19.30 13.67 -5.63
C THR A 128 19.67 13.79 -4.16
N PRO A 129 19.14 14.77 -3.42
CA PRO A 129 19.33 14.78 -1.98
C PRO A 129 18.66 13.54 -1.40
N GLY A 130 19.41 12.76 -0.61
CA GLY A 130 18.82 11.67 0.17
C GLY A 130 17.83 12.20 1.20
N GLY A 131 16.93 11.34 1.66
CA GLY A 131 15.96 11.70 2.69
C GLY A 131 14.63 10.97 2.53
N PHE A 132 13.63 11.44 3.28
CA PHE A 132 12.27 10.93 3.22
C PHE A 132 11.32 12.06 2.86
N ASN A 133 10.35 11.75 2.04
CA ASN A 133 9.21 12.62 1.76
C ASN A 133 8.00 12.14 2.54
N CYS A 134 7.20 13.08 2.98
CA CYS A 134 5.93 12.83 3.64
C CYS A 134 4.84 13.61 2.93
N SER A 135 3.76 12.95 2.57
CA SER A 135 2.53 13.56 2.05
C SER A 135 1.39 13.24 3.01
N VAL A 136 0.53 14.20 3.26
CA VAL A 136 -0.63 14.04 4.16
C VAL A 136 -1.88 14.43 3.38
N SER A 137 -2.90 13.57 3.41
CA SER A 137 -4.25 13.88 2.95
C SER A 137 -5.18 14.05 4.15
N CYS A 138 -6.03 15.04 4.12
CA CYS A 138 -7.06 15.28 5.11
C CYS A 138 -8.47 14.93 4.60
N ASP A 139 -8.56 14.54 3.36
CA ASP A 139 -9.74 14.09 2.62
C ASP A 139 -9.41 12.76 1.91
N GLU A 140 -10.37 11.88 1.89
CA GLU A 140 -10.25 10.56 1.27
C GLU A 140 -11.22 10.41 0.10
#